data_0dabd92e4d09ecaa8b9ed3a6b7693c0f
#
_entry.id   0dabd92e4d09ecaa8b9ed3a6b7693c0f
#
_cell.length_a   1.000
_cell.length_b   1.000
_cell.length_c   1.000
_cell.angle_alpha   90.00
_cell.angle_beta   90.00
_cell.angle_gamma   90.00
#
_symmetry.space_group_name_H-M   'P 1'
#
loop_
_entity.id
_entity.type
_entity.pdbx_description
1 polymer ?
#
loop_
_entity_poly.entity_id
_entity_poly.type
_entity_poly.pdbx_seq_one_letter_code
_entity_poly.pdbx_strand_id
1 'polypeptide(L)'
;LCSCSQQQPDTVTVTNPLAIDRSGEMVEVSMAEISSKLQLPDTAQVIVLDENDLEVPYQVTYNDMLIFPTSVKASSTATYTIKPGNPKPVDVISCGRVYPERVDDIAWENDRAAYRAYGPALQATGEKAYGYDVFTKRVPEPVVEDRYDGELNRNISYHVDHGNGMDVYAVGPTLGGGAAALFPDSTIAYPYCWKECEVLDNGPLRFTAKLVYNPLVIKGDSNVVETRVISLDKGSQLNKTVISYTDLKEVT
;
A
#
# COMPACT_ATOMS: atom_id res chain seq x y z
N LEU A 1 -21.66 -0.53 -45.00
CA LEU A 1 -22.01 -1.38 -43.87
C LEU A 1 -20.80 -1.43 -42.98
N CYS A 2 -20.68 -0.53 -41.98
CA CYS A 2 -19.70 -0.67 -40.90
C CYS A 2 -20.18 -1.80 -39.99
N SER A 3 -19.49 -2.94 -40.04
CA SER A 3 -19.61 -3.97 -39.02
C SER A 3 -19.02 -3.42 -37.73
N CYS A 4 -19.86 -2.97 -36.82
CA CYS A 4 -19.48 -2.74 -35.45
C CYS A 4 -19.24 -4.13 -34.83
N SER A 5 -18.00 -4.59 -34.81
CA SER A 5 -17.64 -5.73 -34.00
C SER A 5 -17.86 -5.33 -32.55
N GLN A 6 -18.90 -5.84 -31.91
CA GLN A 6 -19.07 -5.71 -30.46
C GLN A 6 -17.82 -6.35 -29.81
N GLN A 7 -16.99 -5.52 -29.18
CA GLN A 7 -15.87 -6.01 -28.37
C GLN A 7 -16.44 -6.94 -27.29
N GLN A 8 -15.97 -8.19 -27.27
CA GLN A 8 -16.42 -9.13 -26.24
C GLN A 8 -15.80 -8.72 -24.90
N PRO A 9 -16.57 -8.70 -23.81
CA PRO A 9 -16.04 -8.38 -22.49
C PRO A 9 -15.02 -9.44 -22.05
N ASP A 10 -14.02 -9.04 -21.27
CA ASP A 10 -13.12 -9.98 -20.58
C ASP A 10 -13.75 -10.45 -19.27
N THR A 11 -13.61 -11.72 -18.96
CA THR A 11 -14.23 -12.34 -17.79
C THR A 11 -13.14 -12.82 -16.84
N VAL A 12 -13.18 -12.36 -15.59
CA VAL A 12 -12.31 -12.78 -14.50
C VAL A 12 -13.09 -13.67 -13.54
N THR A 13 -12.62 -14.90 -13.37
CA THR A 13 -13.21 -15.87 -12.45
C THR A 13 -12.34 -16.03 -11.22
N VAL A 14 -12.91 -15.83 -10.04
CA VAL A 14 -12.24 -15.94 -8.73
C VAL A 14 -12.82 -17.11 -7.96
N THR A 15 -11.98 -18.08 -7.59
CA THR A 15 -12.41 -19.28 -6.86
C THR A 15 -11.92 -19.21 -5.41
N ASN A 16 -12.82 -19.44 -4.47
CA ASN A 16 -12.52 -19.64 -3.06
C ASN A 16 -12.60 -21.14 -2.72
N PRO A 17 -11.48 -21.85 -2.60
CA PRO A 17 -11.49 -23.27 -2.26
C PRO A 17 -11.67 -23.54 -0.75
N LEU A 18 -11.66 -22.49 0.08
CA LEU A 18 -11.75 -22.62 1.53
C LEU A 18 -13.20 -22.81 2.00
N ALA A 19 -13.36 -23.46 3.14
CA ALA A 19 -14.66 -23.66 3.79
C ALA A 19 -15.14 -22.42 4.58
N ILE A 20 -14.59 -21.24 4.34
CA ILE A 20 -14.96 -19.96 4.96
C ILE A 20 -15.20 -18.92 3.86
N ASP A 21 -16.11 -18.00 4.11
CA ASP A 21 -16.33 -16.84 3.23
C ASP A 21 -15.09 -15.96 3.20
N ARG A 22 -14.73 -15.44 2.01
CA ARG A 22 -13.70 -14.41 1.83
C ARG A 22 -14.37 -13.13 1.36
N SER A 23 -14.00 -12.00 1.95
CA SER A 23 -14.60 -10.70 1.63
C SER A 23 -13.54 -9.61 1.60
N GLY A 24 -13.62 -8.75 0.59
CA GLY A 24 -12.70 -7.64 0.41
C GLY A 24 -11.30 -8.04 -0.05
N GLU A 25 -11.14 -9.25 -0.59
CA GLU A 25 -9.87 -9.72 -1.12
C GLU A 25 -9.52 -8.98 -2.42
N MET A 26 -8.31 -8.49 -2.53
CA MET A 26 -7.86 -7.75 -3.71
C MET A 26 -7.46 -8.73 -4.83
N VAL A 27 -8.11 -8.62 -5.97
CA VAL A 27 -7.76 -9.32 -7.21
C VAL A 27 -6.89 -8.41 -8.06
N GLU A 28 -5.85 -8.96 -8.66
CA GLU A 28 -4.93 -8.25 -9.55
C GLU A 28 -4.98 -8.88 -10.94
N VAL A 29 -5.21 -8.07 -11.98
CA VAL A 29 -5.25 -8.49 -13.39
C VAL A 29 -4.37 -7.55 -14.21
N SER A 30 -3.58 -8.08 -15.14
CA SER A 30 -2.73 -7.25 -15.99
C SER A 30 -3.55 -6.34 -16.92
N MET A 31 -3.32 -5.02 -16.86
CA MET A 31 -3.93 -4.07 -17.80
C MET A 31 -3.50 -4.33 -19.24
N ALA A 32 -2.26 -4.76 -19.45
CA ALA A 32 -1.78 -5.13 -20.78
C ALA A 32 -2.56 -6.30 -21.38
N GLU A 33 -2.90 -7.32 -20.56
CA GLU A 33 -3.75 -8.44 -21.01
C GLU A 33 -5.18 -7.99 -21.30
N ILE A 34 -5.77 -7.17 -20.42
CA ILE A 34 -7.11 -6.61 -20.61
C ILE A 34 -7.15 -5.78 -21.91
N SER A 35 -6.20 -4.87 -22.09
CA SER A 35 -6.12 -3.99 -23.26
C SER A 35 -5.96 -4.81 -24.56
N SER A 36 -5.15 -5.85 -24.53
CA SER A 36 -4.96 -6.76 -25.69
C SER A 36 -6.25 -7.51 -26.03
N LYS A 37 -6.92 -8.10 -25.05
CA LYS A 37 -8.16 -8.87 -25.27
C LYS A 37 -9.32 -7.99 -25.74
N LEU A 38 -9.46 -6.82 -25.13
CA LEU A 38 -10.52 -5.87 -25.46
C LEU A 38 -10.18 -4.95 -26.65
N GLN A 39 -8.97 -5.03 -27.19
CA GLN A 39 -8.47 -4.15 -28.26
C GLN A 39 -8.69 -2.66 -27.92
N LEU A 40 -8.33 -2.29 -26.67
CA LEU A 40 -8.53 -0.94 -26.17
C LEU A 40 -7.52 0.02 -26.81
N PRO A 41 -7.95 1.23 -27.22
CA PRO A 41 -7.02 2.32 -27.46
C PRO A 41 -6.40 2.82 -26.13
N ASP A 42 -5.20 3.40 -26.20
CA ASP A 42 -4.41 3.84 -25.02
C ASP A 42 -5.15 4.78 -24.05
N THR A 43 -6.18 5.48 -24.54
CA THR A 43 -6.99 6.41 -23.72
C THR A 43 -8.29 5.81 -23.22
N ALA A 44 -8.57 4.55 -23.51
CA ALA A 44 -9.84 3.93 -23.13
C ALA A 44 -9.87 3.62 -21.63
N GLN A 45 -11.00 3.89 -21.02
CA GLN A 45 -11.31 3.45 -19.67
C GLN A 45 -12.14 2.18 -19.71
N VAL A 46 -12.10 1.44 -18.62
CA VAL A 46 -12.90 0.23 -18.41
C VAL A 46 -13.81 0.39 -17.21
N ILE A 47 -14.81 -0.47 -17.10
CA ILE A 47 -15.57 -0.69 -15.88
C ILE A 47 -15.47 -2.16 -15.50
N VAL A 48 -15.51 -2.44 -14.21
CA VAL A 48 -15.56 -3.79 -13.64
C VAL A 48 -16.96 -4.01 -13.10
N LEU A 49 -17.62 -5.09 -13.50
CA LEU A 49 -18.97 -5.43 -13.05
C LEU A 49 -18.94 -6.78 -12.34
N ASP A 50 -19.72 -6.90 -11.28
CA ASP A 50 -19.98 -8.18 -10.63
C ASP A 50 -21.02 -9.02 -11.39
N GLU A 51 -21.36 -10.19 -10.86
CA GLU A 51 -22.36 -11.11 -11.44
C GLU A 51 -23.78 -10.56 -11.51
N ASN A 52 -24.07 -9.44 -10.82
CA ASN A 52 -25.37 -8.74 -10.84
C ASN A 52 -25.33 -7.47 -11.71
N ASP A 53 -24.31 -7.31 -12.56
CA ASP A 53 -24.05 -6.10 -13.34
C ASP A 53 -23.87 -4.82 -12.49
N LEU A 54 -23.50 -4.97 -11.22
CA LEU A 54 -23.15 -3.84 -10.36
C LEU A 54 -21.69 -3.48 -10.54
N GLU A 55 -21.43 -2.18 -10.67
CA GLU A 55 -20.07 -1.67 -10.84
C GLU A 55 -19.26 -1.82 -9.55
N VAL A 56 -18.09 -2.46 -9.68
CA VAL A 56 -17.11 -2.65 -8.62
C VAL A 56 -16.00 -1.61 -8.80
N PRO A 57 -15.60 -0.87 -7.73
CA PRO A 57 -14.50 0.07 -7.82
C PRO A 57 -13.20 -0.65 -8.16
N TYR A 58 -12.36 -0.02 -8.97
CA TYR A 58 -11.04 -0.53 -9.30
C TYR A 58 -9.99 0.58 -9.25
N GLN A 59 -8.73 0.17 -9.26
CA GLN A 59 -7.57 1.05 -9.40
C GLN A 59 -6.57 0.41 -10.35
N VAL A 60 -5.93 1.20 -11.20
CA VAL A 60 -4.73 0.77 -11.94
C VAL A 60 -3.51 1.20 -11.13
N THR A 61 -2.64 0.26 -10.83
CA THR A 61 -1.45 0.46 -9.99
C THR A 61 -0.23 0.84 -10.84
N TYR A 62 0.82 1.35 -10.19
CA TYR A 62 2.07 1.80 -10.81
C TYR A 62 2.75 0.76 -11.72
N ASN A 63 2.50 -0.52 -11.47
CA ASN A 63 3.04 -1.64 -12.25
C ASN A 63 2.03 -2.23 -13.24
N ASP A 64 1.08 -1.42 -13.69
CA ASP A 64 0.09 -1.73 -14.72
C ASP A 64 -0.82 -2.92 -14.38
N MET A 65 -1.18 -3.05 -13.10
CA MET A 65 -2.19 -4.00 -12.65
C MET A 65 -3.52 -3.30 -12.37
N LEU A 66 -4.61 -3.80 -12.92
CA LEU A 66 -5.95 -3.44 -12.49
C LEU A 66 -6.29 -4.26 -11.26
N ILE A 67 -6.57 -3.58 -10.14
CA ILE A 67 -6.98 -4.22 -8.89
C ILE A 67 -8.41 -3.87 -8.54
N PHE A 68 -9.14 -4.83 -7.98
CA PHE A 68 -10.50 -4.64 -7.50
C PHE A 68 -10.83 -5.57 -6.34
N PRO A 69 -11.71 -5.17 -5.39
CA PRO A 69 -12.12 -6.03 -4.28
C PRO A 69 -13.11 -7.10 -4.73
N THR A 70 -12.96 -8.31 -4.21
CA THR A 70 -13.88 -9.42 -4.43
C THR A 70 -14.42 -9.97 -3.12
N SER A 71 -15.62 -10.57 -3.19
CA SER A 71 -16.18 -11.35 -2.09
C SER A 71 -16.69 -12.68 -2.65
N VAL A 72 -16.15 -13.77 -2.11
CA VAL A 72 -16.46 -15.13 -2.61
C VAL A 72 -16.86 -16.02 -1.44
N LYS A 73 -18.03 -16.64 -1.53
CA LYS A 73 -18.53 -17.56 -0.53
C LYS A 73 -17.63 -18.80 -0.37
N ALA A 74 -17.75 -19.47 0.76
CA ALA A 74 -17.06 -20.72 1.02
C ALA A 74 -17.27 -21.73 -0.13
N SER A 75 -16.20 -22.35 -0.58
CA SER A 75 -16.19 -23.39 -1.61
C SER A 75 -16.97 -22.98 -2.88
N SER A 76 -16.87 -21.72 -3.29
CA SER A 76 -17.60 -21.18 -4.43
C SER A 76 -16.72 -20.30 -5.33
N THR A 77 -17.33 -19.76 -6.36
CA THR A 77 -16.70 -18.97 -7.40
C THR A 77 -17.51 -17.69 -7.60
N ALA A 78 -16.85 -16.57 -7.83
CA ALA A 78 -17.45 -15.31 -8.28
C ALA A 78 -16.87 -14.94 -9.65
N THR A 79 -17.68 -14.30 -10.49
CA THR A 79 -17.32 -13.90 -11.86
C THR A 79 -17.46 -12.39 -11.99
N TYR A 80 -16.45 -11.78 -12.59
CA TYR A 80 -16.42 -10.35 -12.87
C TYR A 80 -16.24 -10.13 -14.37
N THR A 81 -16.90 -9.08 -14.87
CA THR A 81 -16.84 -8.69 -16.29
C THR A 81 -16.10 -7.37 -16.41
N ILE A 82 -15.05 -7.33 -17.22
CA ILE A 82 -14.32 -6.11 -17.55
C ILE A 82 -14.69 -5.72 -18.99
N LYS A 83 -15.13 -4.50 -19.19
CA LYS A 83 -15.50 -3.98 -20.51
C LYS A 83 -15.20 -2.49 -20.63
N PRO A 84 -15.10 -1.97 -21.88
CA PRO A 84 -14.97 -0.52 -22.09
C PRO A 84 -16.10 0.25 -21.42
N GLY A 85 -15.78 1.36 -20.75
CA GLY A 85 -16.77 2.21 -20.09
C GLY A 85 -16.11 3.30 -19.25
N ASN A 86 -16.91 4.24 -18.78
CA ASN A 86 -16.47 5.32 -17.90
C ASN A 86 -16.77 4.93 -16.44
N PRO A 87 -15.75 4.70 -15.60
CA PRO A 87 -15.95 4.30 -14.22
C PRO A 87 -16.54 5.43 -13.39
N LYS A 88 -17.33 5.07 -12.39
CA LYS A 88 -17.80 6.03 -11.38
C LYS A 88 -16.63 6.55 -10.55
N PRO A 89 -16.67 7.83 -10.12
CA PRO A 89 -15.70 8.35 -9.17
C PRO A 89 -15.71 7.54 -7.85
N VAL A 90 -14.51 7.30 -7.30
CA VAL A 90 -14.34 6.60 -6.02
C VAL A 90 -13.47 7.46 -5.13
N ASP A 91 -13.85 7.59 -3.86
CA ASP A 91 -13.07 8.34 -2.88
C ASP A 91 -11.72 7.66 -2.62
N VAL A 92 -10.67 8.47 -2.50
CA VAL A 92 -9.32 8.01 -2.15
C VAL A 92 -9.29 7.71 -0.66
N ILE A 93 -9.12 6.42 -0.32
CA ILE A 93 -9.10 5.93 1.07
C ILE A 93 -7.72 5.39 1.44
N SER A 94 -7.03 4.73 0.51
CA SER A 94 -5.67 4.21 0.71
C SER A 94 -4.67 5.26 0.22
N CYS A 95 -4.23 6.12 1.13
CA CYS A 95 -3.46 7.32 0.79
C CYS A 95 -2.29 7.57 1.74
N GLY A 96 -1.37 8.40 1.30
CA GLY A 96 -0.23 8.83 2.08
C GLY A 96 0.68 9.79 1.33
N ARG A 97 1.56 10.45 2.06
CA ARG A 97 2.58 11.35 1.51
C ARG A 97 3.77 11.48 2.45
N VAL A 98 4.82 12.09 1.97
CA VAL A 98 5.91 12.58 2.81
C VAL A 98 5.45 13.86 3.51
N TYR A 99 5.81 14.01 4.78
CA TYR A 99 5.52 15.15 5.65
C TYR A 99 6.83 15.84 6.07
N PRO A 100 7.39 16.74 5.25
CA PRO A 100 8.60 17.48 5.62
C PRO A 100 8.43 18.30 6.90
N GLU A 101 7.20 18.80 7.14
CA GLU A 101 6.82 19.52 8.34
C GLU A 101 6.88 18.66 9.61
N ARG A 102 6.89 17.33 9.50
CA ARG A 102 7.03 16.36 10.58
C ARG A 102 8.32 15.53 10.39
N VAL A 103 9.46 16.22 10.32
CA VAL A 103 10.83 15.70 10.22
C VAL A 103 11.00 14.61 9.13
N ASP A 104 10.41 14.86 7.96
CA ASP A 104 10.42 13.98 6.78
C ASP A 104 9.78 12.61 7.01
N ASP A 105 8.79 12.50 7.90
CA ASP A 105 8.03 11.25 7.97
C ASP A 105 7.34 10.95 6.63
N ILE A 106 7.31 9.68 6.22
CA ILE A 106 6.26 9.21 5.33
C ILE A 106 5.18 8.56 6.18
N ALA A 107 3.94 9.00 6.01
CA ALA A 107 2.78 8.35 6.64
C ALA A 107 1.75 7.98 5.59
N TRP A 108 1.13 6.83 5.80
CA TRP A 108 0.11 6.28 4.90
C TRP A 108 -0.98 5.58 5.70
N GLU A 109 -2.16 5.51 5.12
CA GLU A 109 -3.34 4.95 5.76
C GLU A 109 -4.31 4.31 4.77
N ASN A 110 -5.23 3.53 5.32
CA ASN A 110 -6.44 3.07 4.68
C ASN A 110 -7.63 3.20 5.64
N ASP A 111 -8.74 2.51 5.37
CA ASP A 111 -9.94 2.52 6.23
C ASP A 111 -9.76 1.75 7.57
N ARG A 112 -8.62 1.11 7.83
CA ARG A 112 -8.40 0.25 9.00
C ARG A 112 -7.28 0.68 9.92
N ALA A 113 -6.18 1.18 9.36
CA ALA A 113 -4.98 1.54 10.10
C ALA A 113 -4.21 2.66 9.40
N ALA A 114 -3.33 3.32 10.14
CA ALA A 114 -2.33 4.19 9.57
C ALA A 114 -0.93 3.80 10.05
N TYR A 115 0.06 4.15 9.26
CA TYR A 115 1.45 3.78 9.48
C TYR A 115 2.35 4.99 9.22
N ARG A 116 3.56 4.94 9.81
CA ARG A 116 4.60 5.93 9.61
C ARG A 116 5.96 5.25 9.48
N ALA A 117 6.81 5.78 8.61
CA ALA A 117 8.23 5.47 8.59
C ALA A 117 9.04 6.77 8.61
N TYR A 118 10.15 6.75 9.33
CA TYR A 118 10.91 7.94 9.67
C TYR A 118 11.96 8.26 8.61
N GLY A 119 12.12 9.55 8.33
CA GLY A 119 12.92 10.06 7.25
C GLY A 119 14.26 10.70 7.68
N PRO A 120 14.98 11.27 6.70
CA PRO A 120 16.34 11.77 6.91
C PRO A 120 16.43 12.95 7.89
N ALA A 121 15.39 13.79 8.01
CA ALA A 121 15.42 14.90 8.96
C ALA A 121 15.40 14.36 10.41
N LEU A 122 14.62 13.32 10.72
CA LEU A 122 14.69 12.70 12.06
C LEU A 122 16.06 12.07 12.30
N GLN A 123 16.61 11.38 11.31
CA GLN A 123 17.95 10.81 11.43
C GLN A 123 19.01 11.87 11.74
N ALA A 124 18.90 13.07 11.17
CA ALA A 124 19.83 14.17 11.40
C ALA A 124 19.80 14.70 12.84
N THR A 125 18.70 14.51 13.59
CA THR A 125 18.64 14.86 15.02
C THR A 125 19.42 13.90 15.92
N GLY A 126 19.80 12.73 15.41
CA GLY A 126 20.40 11.64 16.19
C GLY A 126 19.39 10.74 16.88
N GLU A 127 18.09 11.01 16.77
CA GLU A 127 17.04 10.15 17.27
C GLU A 127 17.04 8.81 16.51
N LYS A 128 16.77 7.72 17.23
CA LYS A 128 16.79 6.36 16.68
C LYS A 128 15.36 5.83 16.60
N ALA A 129 14.85 5.71 15.38
CA ALA A 129 13.57 5.11 15.08
C ALA A 129 13.67 4.30 13.79
N TYR A 130 13.74 2.97 13.91
CA TYR A 130 14.08 2.10 12.77
C TYR A 130 12.89 1.42 12.14
N GLY A 131 11.84 1.20 12.90
CA GLY A 131 10.67 0.45 12.49
C GLY A 131 9.53 1.30 11.99
N TYR A 132 8.42 0.63 11.66
CA TYR A 132 7.18 1.31 11.36
C TYR A 132 6.43 1.67 12.64
N ASP A 133 5.86 2.86 12.66
CA ASP A 133 4.87 3.25 13.62
C ASP A 133 3.49 2.79 13.16
N VAL A 134 2.58 2.55 14.12
CA VAL A 134 1.22 2.10 13.85
C VAL A 134 0.23 3.00 14.59
N PHE A 135 -0.59 3.69 13.82
CA PHE A 135 -1.68 4.49 14.35
C PHE A 135 -2.98 3.70 14.28
N THR A 136 -3.66 3.57 15.42
CA THR A 136 -5.00 2.99 15.44
C THR A 136 -6.00 3.93 14.79
N LYS A 137 -7.03 3.35 14.14
CA LYS A 137 -8.15 4.09 13.56
C LYS A 137 -9.48 3.57 14.13
N ARG A 138 -10.42 4.48 14.35
CA ARG A 138 -11.80 4.18 14.76
C ARG A 138 -12.82 4.60 13.71
N VAL A 139 -12.35 5.25 12.65
CA VAL A 139 -13.15 5.76 11.52
C VAL A 139 -12.52 5.32 10.20
N PRO A 140 -13.29 5.06 9.16
CA PRO A 140 -12.77 4.62 7.86
C PRO A 140 -12.17 5.77 7.02
N GLU A 141 -12.51 7.02 7.31
CA GLU A 141 -12.03 8.19 6.58
C GLU A 141 -10.54 8.44 6.85
N PRO A 142 -9.78 9.04 5.92
CA PRO A 142 -8.41 9.48 6.15
C PRO A 142 -8.32 10.45 7.34
N VAL A 143 -7.34 10.25 8.23
CA VAL A 143 -7.18 11.01 9.48
C VAL A 143 -5.75 11.52 9.73
N VAL A 144 -4.75 11.02 9.01
CA VAL A 144 -3.34 11.35 9.29
C VAL A 144 -3.06 12.83 9.07
N GLU A 145 -3.62 13.43 8.03
CA GLU A 145 -3.47 14.86 7.73
C GLU A 145 -3.99 15.73 8.88
N ASP A 146 -5.21 15.45 9.35
CA ASP A 146 -5.83 16.19 10.47
C ASP A 146 -5.07 15.99 11.79
N ARG A 147 -4.53 14.78 12.03
CA ARG A 147 -3.73 14.48 13.22
C ARG A 147 -2.41 15.25 13.24
N TYR A 148 -1.71 15.31 12.11
CA TYR A 148 -0.45 16.06 12.00
C TYR A 148 -0.70 17.56 12.11
N ASP A 149 -1.73 18.09 11.46
CA ASP A 149 -2.14 19.48 11.61
C ASP A 149 -2.54 19.79 13.08
N GLY A 150 -3.24 18.86 13.73
CA GLY A 150 -3.58 18.92 15.15
C GLY A 150 -2.35 19.09 16.04
N GLU A 151 -1.38 18.22 15.90
CA GLU A 151 -0.14 18.24 16.70
C GLU A 151 0.71 19.49 16.42
N LEU A 152 0.91 19.82 15.13
CA LEU A 152 1.86 20.86 14.74
C LEU A 152 1.29 22.28 14.91
N ASN A 153 0.00 22.49 14.66
CA ASN A 153 -0.57 23.82 14.52
C ASN A 153 -1.67 24.15 15.53
N ARG A 154 -2.34 23.14 16.10
CA ARG A 154 -3.53 23.35 16.96
C ARG A 154 -3.33 22.89 18.41
N ASN A 155 -2.16 22.37 18.76
CA ASN A 155 -1.85 21.80 20.10
C ASN A 155 -2.84 20.67 20.49
N ILE A 156 -3.23 19.85 19.51
CA ILE A 156 -4.09 18.68 19.68
C ILE A 156 -3.24 17.42 19.44
N SER A 157 -2.87 16.74 20.53
CA SER A 157 -1.94 15.62 20.41
C SER A 157 -2.59 14.40 19.78
N TYR A 158 -1.94 13.81 18.76
CA TYR A 158 -2.35 12.54 18.17
C TYR A 158 -2.03 11.32 19.05
N HIS A 159 -1.32 11.50 20.17
CA HIS A 159 -1.15 10.48 21.22
C HIS A 159 -2.37 10.34 22.14
N VAL A 160 -3.40 11.15 21.94
CA VAL A 160 -4.69 11.08 22.66
C VAL A 160 -5.80 10.75 21.65
N ASP A 161 -6.67 9.81 21.99
CA ASP A 161 -7.84 9.48 21.16
C ASP A 161 -8.90 10.57 21.23
N HIS A 162 -9.08 11.30 20.14
CA HIS A 162 -10.10 12.31 19.96
C HIS A 162 -11.36 11.77 19.23
N GLY A 163 -11.58 10.46 19.26
CA GLY A 163 -12.70 9.76 18.62
C GLY A 163 -12.37 9.11 17.28
N ASN A 164 -11.19 9.37 16.73
CA ASN A 164 -10.74 8.80 15.46
C ASN A 164 -9.57 7.81 15.57
N GLY A 165 -9.15 7.47 16.81
CA GLY A 165 -7.99 6.65 17.14
C GLY A 165 -6.76 7.51 17.48
N MET A 166 -5.59 6.89 17.63
CA MET A 166 -4.38 7.57 18.11
C MET A 166 -3.10 6.82 17.75
N ASP A 167 -1.95 7.48 17.94
CA ASP A 167 -0.63 6.85 18.04
C ASP A 167 -0.48 6.26 19.45
N VAL A 168 -0.25 4.95 19.56
CA VAL A 168 -0.39 4.21 20.82
C VAL A 168 0.93 3.81 21.47
N TYR A 169 2.08 3.99 20.80
CA TYR A 169 3.37 3.55 21.33
C TYR A 169 4.55 4.31 20.68
N ALA A 170 5.70 4.27 21.34
CA ALA A 170 6.95 4.81 20.80
C ALA A 170 7.77 3.70 20.13
N VAL A 171 8.13 3.87 18.87
CA VAL A 171 8.92 2.90 18.11
C VAL A 171 10.35 2.80 18.65
N GLY A 172 11.03 3.93 18.83
CA GLY A 172 12.42 3.95 19.30
C GLY A 172 13.38 3.07 18.46
N PRO A 173 14.45 2.55 19.05
CA PRO A 173 15.44 1.72 18.36
C PRO A 173 14.98 0.26 18.20
N THR A 174 13.77 0.05 17.68
CA THR A 174 13.15 -1.25 17.45
C THR A 174 12.68 -1.39 16.00
N LEU A 175 12.21 -2.58 15.62
CA LEU A 175 11.59 -2.82 14.31
C LEU A 175 10.12 -2.37 14.25
N GLY A 176 9.57 -1.87 15.36
CA GLY A 176 8.22 -1.32 15.43
C GLY A 176 7.14 -2.28 14.92
N GLY A 177 6.20 -1.77 14.15
CA GLY A 177 5.04 -2.48 13.61
C GLY A 177 5.34 -3.36 12.40
N GLY A 178 6.49 -4.06 12.38
CA GLY A 178 6.76 -5.11 11.40
C GLY A 178 7.80 -4.77 10.33
N ALA A 179 8.69 -3.82 10.57
CA ALA A 179 9.84 -3.64 9.69
C ALA A 179 10.79 -4.84 9.79
N ALA A 180 11.38 -5.25 8.67
CA ALA A 180 12.40 -6.29 8.63
C ALA A 180 13.80 -5.71 8.82
N ALA A 181 14.76 -6.57 9.22
CA ALA A 181 16.17 -6.26 9.27
C ALA A 181 16.99 -7.51 9.00
N LEU A 182 18.22 -7.33 8.52
CA LEU A 182 19.19 -8.42 8.41
C LEU A 182 19.71 -8.80 9.81
N PHE A 183 20.07 -10.07 9.98
CA PHE A 183 20.59 -10.59 11.25
C PHE A 183 21.96 -11.26 11.08
N PRO A 184 22.99 -10.54 10.58
CA PRO A 184 24.31 -11.08 10.41
C PRO A 184 24.99 -11.31 11.77
N ASP A 185 25.70 -12.44 11.92
CA ASP A 185 26.52 -12.75 13.08
C ASP A 185 25.79 -12.53 14.43
N SER A 186 24.50 -12.94 14.48
CA SER A 186 23.63 -12.81 15.67
C SER A 186 23.40 -11.37 16.15
N THR A 187 23.52 -10.39 15.25
CA THR A 187 23.27 -8.97 15.55
C THR A 187 22.30 -8.37 14.52
N ILE A 188 21.31 -7.61 14.98
CA ILE A 188 20.38 -6.93 14.08
C ILE A 188 21.09 -5.76 13.41
N ALA A 189 21.14 -5.79 12.07
CA ALA A 189 21.56 -4.66 11.24
C ALA A 189 20.37 -3.79 10.91
N TYR A 190 20.10 -2.77 11.73
CA TYR A 190 19.00 -1.84 11.50
C TYR A 190 19.27 -0.94 10.29
N PRO A 191 18.30 -0.77 9.37
CA PRO A 191 18.45 0.13 8.22
C PRO A 191 18.41 1.62 8.61
N TYR A 192 18.02 1.93 9.83
CA TYR A 192 17.77 3.28 10.36
C TYR A 192 16.57 3.97 9.68
N CYS A 193 16.67 5.27 9.32
CA CYS A 193 15.61 5.98 8.60
C CYS A 193 15.81 5.82 7.07
N TRP A 194 14.74 5.97 6.30
CA TRP A 194 14.87 5.96 4.84
C TRP A 194 15.67 7.18 4.34
N LYS A 195 16.33 7.03 3.19
CA LYS A 195 17.10 8.09 2.52
C LYS A 195 16.31 8.72 1.36
N GLU A 196 15.63 7.89 0.58
CA GLU A 196 14.84 8.30 -0.58
C GLU A 196 13.46 7.66 -0.49
N CYS A 197 12.44 8.44 -0.86
CA CYS A 197 11.05 7.99 -0.81
C CYS A 197 10.33 8.41 -2.10
N GLU A 198 9.56 7.48 -2.67
CA GLU A 198 8.71 7.71 -3.83
C GLU A 198 7.33 7.11 -3.55
N VAL A 199 6.27 7.91 -3.66
CA VAL A 199 4.89 7.42 -3.63
C VAL A 199 4.53 6.94 -5.04
N LEU A 200 4.26 5.64 -5.18
CA LEU A 200 3.98 4.97 -6.44
C LEU A 200 2.48 4.88 -6.73
N ASP A 201 1.68 4.58 -5.70
CA ASP A 201 0.22 4.57 -5.78
C ASP A 201 -0.37 5.37 -4.62
N ASN A 202 -1.41 6.13 -4.93
CA ASN A 202 -2.18 6.90 -3.95
C ASN A 202 -3.63 6.92 -4.42
N GLY A 203 -4.39 5.91 -4.06
CA GLY A 203 -5.65 5.62 -4.74
C GLY A 203 -6.78 5.11 -3.84
N PRO A 204 -7.93 4.78 -4.44
CA PRO A 204 -9.08 4.35 -3.67
C PRO A 204 -8.90 3.00 -2.99
N LEU A 205 -8.03 2.12 -3.54
CA LEU A 205 -7.91 0.73 -3.09
C LEU A 205 -6.53 0.36 -2.57
N ARG A 206 -5.48 1.00 -3.07
CA ARG A 206 -4.09 0.71 -2.67
C ARG A 206 -3.27 1.97 -2.59
N PHE A 207 -2.52 2.09 -1.50
CA PHE A 207 -1.35 2.94 -1.39
C PHE A 207 -0.10 2.10 -1.63
N THR A 208 0.89 2.64 -2.35
CA THR A 208 2.21 2.01 -2.51
C THR A 208 3.31 3.07 -2.42
N ALA A 209 4.35 2.79 -1.65
CA ALA A 209 5.55 3.62 -1.59
C ALA A 209 6.81 2.77 -1.73
N LYS A 210 7.84 3.36 -2.34
CA LYS A 210 9.19 2.81 -2.41
C LYS A 210 10.10 3.61 -1.49
N LEU A 211 10.77 2.92 -0.58
CA LEU A 211 11.76 3.48 0.32
C LEU A 211 13.14 2.89 -0.02
N VAL A 212 14.15 3.74 -0.13
CA VAL A 212 15.55 3.34 -0.30
C VAL A 212 16.33 3.80 0.93
N TYR A 213 17.13 2.93 1.50
CA TYR A 213 17.89 3.18 2.73
C TYR A 213 19.36 3.50 2.44
N ASN A 214 20.05 4.08 3.41
CA ASN A 214 21.49 4.26 3.34
C ASN A 214 22.19 2.89 3.30
N PRO A 215 23.37 2.78 2.67
CA PRO A 215 24.12 1.54 2.65
C PRO A 215 24.42 1.01 4.05
N LEU A 216 24.23 -0.28 4.22
CA LEU A 216 24.60 -1.03 5.42
C LEU A 216 26.00 -1.66 5.26
N VAL A 217 26.67 -1.87 6.38
CA VAL A 217 27.90 -2.67 6.43
C VAL A 217 27.51 -4.08 6.89
N ILE A 218 27.54 -5.03 5.96
CA ILE A 218 27.18 -6.44 6.22
C ILE A 218 28.39 -7.32 5.92
N LYS A 219 28.93 -8.00 6.94
CA LYS A 219 30.12 -8.89 6.82
C LYS A 219 31.29 -8.27 6.03
N GLY A 220 31.54 -6.97 6.25
CA GLY A 220 32.62 -6.23 5.60
C GLY A 220 32.25 -5.64 4.22
N ASP A 221 31.10 -5.93 3.67
CA ASP A 221 30.58 -5.23 2.49
C ASP A 221 29.84 -3.95 2.93
N SER A 222 30.28 -2.80 2.46
CA SER A 222 29.75 -1.47 2.83
C SER A 222 28.72 -0.92 1.83
N ASN A 223 28.32 -1.72 0.83
CA ASN A 223 27.45 -1.26 -0.27
C ASN A 223 26.08 -1.95 -0.28
N VAL A 224 25.70 -2.62 0.80
CA VAL A 224 24.41 -3.30 0.89
C VAL A 224 23.29 -2.29 1.07
N VAL A 225 22.58 -1.98 0.00
CA VAL A 225 21.45 -1.04 0.01
C VAL A 225 20.14 -1.81 0.07
N GLU A 226 19.34 -1.50 1.09
CA GLU A 226 17.98 -2.02 1.23
C GLU A 226 16.99 -1.13 0.48
N THR A 227 16.11 -1.76 -0.29
CA THR A 227 14.95 -1.12 -0.91
C THR A 227 13.69 -1.84 -0.48
N ARG A 228 12.67 -1.10 -0.07
CA ARG A 228 11.34 -1.62 0.29
C ARG A 228 10.28 -1.05 -0.65
N VAL A 229 9.41 -1.91 -1.16
CA VAL A 229 8.14 -1.51 -1.77
C VAL A 229 7.04 -1.96 -0.82
N ILE A 230 6.35 -0.98 -0.22
CA ILE A 230 5.33 -1.19 0.80
C ILE A 230 3.99 -0.89 0.17
N SER A 231 3.03 -1.83 0.27
CA SER A 231 1.67 -1.62 -0.18
C SER A 231 0.67 -1.86 0.95
N LEU A 232 -0.36 -1.02 1.02
CA LEU A 232 -1.47 -1.14 1.96
C LEU A 232 -2.79 -1.09 1.19
N ASP A 233 -3.53 -2.20 1.20
CA ASP A 233 -4.82 -2.31 0.53
C ASP A 233 -5.96 -1.88 1.45
N LYS A 234 -6.99 -1.28 0.86
CA LYS A 234 -8.27 -1.02 1.55
C LYS A 234 -8.81 -2.29 2.18
N GLY A 235 -9.26 -2.19 3.42
CA GLY A 235 -9.78 -3.32 4.20
C GLY A 235 -8.72 -4.15 4.94
N SER A 236 -7.43 -3.99 4.61
CA SER A 236 -6.33 -4.69 5.29
C SER A 236 -5.83 -3.93 6.51
N GLN A 237 -5.41 -4.67 7.55
CA GLN A 237 -4.61 -4.13 8.66
C GLN A 237 -3.12 -4.48 8.52
N LEU A 238 -2.72 -5.10 7.40
CA LEU A 238 -1.36 -5.55 7.18
C LEU A 238 -0.78 -4.91 5.92
N ASN A 239 0.44 -4.40 6.04
CA ASN A 239 1.22 -4.01 4.88
C ASN A 239 1.81 -5.24 4.20
N LYS A 240 1.81 -5.24 2.86
CA LYS A 240 2.66 -6.12 2.08
C LYS A 240 3.96 -5.37 1.80
N THR A 241 5.09 -5.94 2.20
CA THR A 241 6.41 -5.35 1.94
C THR A 241 7.26 -6.31 1.11
N VAL A 242 7.74 -5.82 -0.03
CA VAL A 242 8.75 -6.50 -0.84
C VAL A 242 10.09 -5.83 -0.55
N ILE A 243 11.06 -6.61 -0.06
CA ILE A 243 12.38 -6.10 0.31
C ILE A 243 13.41 -6.69 -0.65
N SER A 244 14.30 -5.85 -1.13
CA SER A 244 15.45 -6.24 -1.93
C SER A 244 16.71 -5.60 -1.39
N TYR A 245 17.83 -6.29 -1.57
CA TYR A 245 19.16 -5.81 -1.20
C TYR A 245 20.06 -5.83 -2.43
N THR A 246 20.80 -4.73 -2.66
CA THR A 246 21.87 -4.74 -3.66
C THR A 246 23.12 -5.40 -3.08
N ASP A 247 23.84 -6.11 -3.93
CA ASP A 247 25.17 -6.70 -3.63
C ASP A 247 25.24 -7.66 -2.43
N LEU A 248 24.08 -8.07 -1.91
CA LEU A 248 24.04 -9.06 -0.84
C LEU A 248 24.44 -10.44 -1.38
N LYS A 249 25.66 -10.90 -1.04
CA LYS A 249 26.20 -12.17 -1.57
C LYS A 249 25.73 -13.39 -0.79
N GLU A 250 25.54 -13.28 0.51
CA GLU A 250 25.03 -14.34 1.37
C GLU A 250 24.64 -13.79 2.75
N VAL A 251 23.45 -14.17 3.24
CA VAL A 251 23.00 -13.96 4.62
C VAL A 251 22.70 -15.32 5.21
N THR A 252 23.58 -15.80 6.05
CA THR A 252 23.37 -16.99 6.89
C THR A 252 23.05 -16.56 8.29
#